data_941d697ddf05192a412700ba0579c9ec
#
_entry.id   941d697ddf05192a412700ba0579c9ec
#
_cell.length_a   1.000
_cell.length_b   1.000
_cell.length_c   1.000
_cell.angle_alpha   90.00
_cell.angle_beta   90.00
_cell.angle_gamma   90.00
#
_symmetry.space_group_name_H-M   'P 1'
#
loop_
_entity.id
_entity.type
_entity.pdbx_description
1 polymer ?
#
loop_
_entity_poly.entity_id
_entity_poly.type
_entity_poly.pdbx_seq_one_letter_code
_entity_poly.pdbx_strand_id
1 'polypeptide(L)'
;MAPSTTVPSASAIEVPETLLKKRKQNEKAREERLAAASVARKAAKAKRKVIFKRAEAYVKEYVAKEKDEIRLKRAARSSGDFYVPAEPKVYFVVRIRGINEIAPKPRKILQLLRLLQINNGVFVKATRATQQMLRLVEPYVTYGEPNLKTVRELIYKRGYGKVSKQRIPLTNNQVIEENLGKYDILCVEDLVHEIISAGPNFKQASNFLWPFKLSNPTGGWRTRKFKHFVQGGDFGDRESYINSLVRQMN
;
A
#
# COMPACT_ATOMS: atom_id res chain seq x y z
N MET A 1 -53.13 -33.13 -48.15
CA MET A 1 -52.07 -33.83 -47.35
C MET A 1 -51.02 -32.81 -46.92
N ALA A 2 -50.94 -32.46 -45.64
CA ALA A 2 -49.92 -31.57 -45.11
C ALA A 2 -48.59 -32.35 -45.08
N PRO A 3 -47.43 -31.74 -45.45
CA PRO A 3 -46.15 -32.39 -45.34
C PRO A 3 -45.80 -32.62 -43.88
N SER A 4 -45.62 -33.89 -43.50
CA SER A 4 -45.13 -34.27 -42.18
C SER A 4 -43.67 -33.85 -42.07
N THR A 5 -43.43 -32.75 -41.39
CA THR A 5 -42.06 -32.33 -40.99
C THR A 5 -41.59 -33.23 -39.86
N THR A 6 -41.10 -34.42 -40.21
CA THR A 6 -40.33 -35.25 -39.26
C THR A 6 -38.98 -34.62 -39.05
N VAL A 7 -38.76 -34.05 -37.88
CA VAL A 7 -37.41 -33.60 -37.48
C VAL A 7 -36.54 -34.83 -37.38
N PRO A 8 -35.43 -34.93 -38.16
CA PRO A 8 -34.54 -36.11 -38.11
C PRO A 8 -33.97 -36.26 -36.69
N SER A 9 -33.86 -37.49 -36.23
CA SER A 9 -33.20 -37.79 -34.95
C SER A 9 -31.74 -37.32 -35.00
N ALA A 10 -31.21 -36.92 -33.84
CA ALA A 10 -29.83 -36.41 -33.74
C ALA A 10 -28.75 -37.40 -34.28
N SER A 11 -29.06 -38.70 -34.31
CA SER A 11 -28.24 -39.77 -34.89
C SER A 11 -28.33 -39.86 -36.44
N ALA A 12 -29.36 -39.30 -37.05
CA ALA A 12 -29.56 -39.29 -38.49
C ALA A 12 -28.98 -38.06 -39.21
N ILE A 13 -28.44 -37.12 -38.45
CA ILE A 13 -27.84 -35.90 -38.98
C ILE A 13 -26.34 -36.15 -39.20
N GLU A 14 -25.93 -36.24 -40.45
CA GLU A 14 -24.51 -36.29 -40.81
C GLU A 14 -23.82 -34.97 -40.44
N VAL A 15 -22.88 -35.04 -39.48
CA VAL A 15 -22.12 -33.87 -39.06
C VAL A 15 -20.83 -33.79 -39.86
N PRO A 16 -20.53 -32.67 -40.54
CA PRO A 16 -19.29 -32.51 -41.31
C PRO A 16 -18.03 -32.78 -40.44
N GLU A 17 -17.04 -33.47 -41.00
CA GLU A 17 -15.81 -33.85 -40.30
C GLU A 17 -15.09 -32.65 -39.66
N THR A 18 -15.13 -31.50 -40.30
CA THR A 18 -14.58 -30.23 -39.78
C THR A 18 -15.23 -29.81 -38.45
N LEU A 19 -16.55 -30.01 -38.32
CA LEU A 19 -17.26 -29.72 -37.07
C LEU A 19 -16.94 -30.72 -35.98
N LEU A 20 -16.77 -32.00 -36.33
CA LEU A 20 -16.36 -33.05 -35.38
C LEU A 20 -14.95 -32.78 -34.85
N LYS A 21 -14.00 -32.41 -35.70
CA LYS A 21 -12.64 -32.00 -35.30
C LYS A 21 -12.67 -30.79 -34.41
N LYS A 22 -13.46 -29.76 -34.75
CA LYS A 22 -13.63 -28.55 -33.92
C LYS A 22 -14.27 -28.86 -32.55
N ARG A 23 -15.27 -29.75 -32.48
CA ARG A 23 -15.86 -30.19 -31.23
C ARG A 23 -14.84 -30.90 -30.34
N LYS A 24 -14.07 -31.87 -30.87
CA LYS A 24 -12.99 -32.55 -30.15
C LYS A 24 -11.93 -31.57 -29.63
N GLN A 25 -11.52 -30.60 -30.42
CA GLN A 25 -10.58 -29.56 -29.99
C GLN A 25 -11.16 -28.70 -28.88
N ASN A 26 -12.42 -28.31 -28.97
CA ASN A 26 -13.12 -27.52 -27.95
C ASN A 26 -13.30 -28.31 -26.64
N GLU A 27 -13.63 -29.61 -26.71
CA GLU A 27 -13.73 -30.48 -25.55
C GLU A 27 -12.37 -30.62 -24.87
N LYS A 28 -11.30 -30.91 -25.60
CA LYS A 28 -9.94 -30.95 -25.07
C LYS A 28 -9.52 -29.63 -24.41
N ALA A 29 -9.76 -28.51 -25.10
CA ALA A 29 -9.47 -27.19 -24.55
C ALA A 29 -10.30 -26.88 -23.29
N ARG A 30 -11.55 -27.38 -23.21
CA ARG A 30 -12.41 -27.23 -22.03
C ARG A 30 -11.88 -28.07 -20.86
N GLU A 31 -11.50 -29.33 -21.11
CA GLU A 31 -10.90 -30.21 -20.09
C GLU A 31 -9.59 -29.62 -19.53
N GLU A 32 -8.70 -29.17 -20.42
CA GLU A 32 -7.45 -28.51 -20.02
C GLU A 32 -7.72 -27.26 -19.16
N ARG A 33 -8.71 -26.44 -19.55
CA ARG A 33 -9.14 -25.27 -18.78
C ARG A 33 -9.69 -25.65 -17.40
N LEU A 34 -10.52 -26.70 -17.33
CA LEU A 34 -11.10 -27.16 -16.06
C LEU A 34 -10.01 -27.74 -15.14
N ALA A 35 -9.07 -28.51 -15.70
CA ALA A 35 -7.92 -29.04 -14.98
C ALA A 35 -7.04 -27.91 -14.43
N ALA A 36 -6.67 -26.95 -15.27
CA ALA A 36 -5.89 -25.78 -14.87
C ALA A 36 -6.61 -24.95 -13.79
N ALA A 37 -7.92 -24.72 -13.95
CA ALA A 37 -8.74 -24.01 -12.96
C ALA A 37 -8.79 -24.75 -11.61
N SER A 38 -8.88 -26.07 -11.61
CA SER A 38 -8.87 -26.87 -10.38
C SER A 38 -7.55 -26.77 -9.62
N VAL A 39 -6.43 -26.83 -10.35
CA VAL A 39 -5.07 -26.66 -9.79
C VAL A 39 -4.91 -25.24 -9.22
N ALA A 40 -5.29 -24.23 -9.99
CA ALA A 40 -5.23 -22.82 -9.58
C ALA A 40 -6.08 -22.58 -8.30
N ARG A 41 -7.28 -23.18 -8.23
CA ARG A 41 -8.16 -23.09 -7.05
C ARG A 41 -7.53 -23.72 -5.79
N LYS A 42 -6.90 -24.90 -5.93
CA LYS A 42 -6.18 -25.56 -4.83
C LYS A 42 -5.00 -24.70 -4.36
N ALA A 43 -4.19 -24.17 -5.30
CA ALA A 43 -3.06 -23.29 -4.99
C ALA A 43 -3.53 -22.00 -4.30
N ALA A 44 -4.59 -21.36 -4.78
CA ALA A 44 -5.16 -20.15 -4.16
C ALA A 44 -5.66 -20.43 -2.73
N LYS A 45 -6.29 -21.60 -2.47
CA LYS A 45 -6.72 -22.01 -1.13
C LYS A 45 -5.54 -22.21 -0.18
N ALA A 46 -4.46 -22.82 -0.65
CA ALA A 46 -3.23 -22.98 0.12
C ALA A 46 -2.57 -21.63 0.46
N LYS A 47 -2.45 -20.73 -0.53
CA LYS A 47 -1.93 -19.37 -0.33
C LYS A 47 -2.74 -18.58 0.70
N ARG A 48 -4.08 -18.62 0.63
CA ARG A 48 -4.94 -17.94 1.62
C ARG A 48 -4.66 -18.40 3.06
N LYS A 49 -4.38 -19.68 3.28
CA LYS A 49 -4.02 -20.19 4.62
C LYS A 49 -2.70 -19.59 5.12
N VAL A 50 -1.70 -19.46 4.22
CA VAL A 50 -0.41 -18.86 4.56
C VAL A 50 -0.59 -17.37 4.90
N ILE A 51 -1.28 -16.61 4.04
CA ILE A 51 -1.57 -15.19 4.25
C ILE A 51 -2.31 -14.97 5.57
N PHE A 52 -3.31 -15.80 5.88
CA PHE A 52 -4.07 -15.69 7.13
C PHE A 52 -3.19 -15.92 8.37
N LYS A 53 -2.34 -16.95 8.35
CA LYS A 53 -1.41 -17.22 9.47
C LYS A 53 -0.41 -16.07 9.68
N ARG A 54 0.10 -15.48 8.58
CA ARG A 54 0.98 -14.30 8.66
C ARG A 54 0.25 -13.11 9.26
N ALA A 55 -0.94 -12.79 8.76
CA ALA A 55 -1.75 -11.68 9.28
C ALA A 55 -2.07 -11.86 10.77
N GLU A 56 -2.38 -13.08 11.21
CA GLU A 56 -2.59 -13.39 12.64
C GLU A 56 -1.32 -13.12 13.47
N ALA A 57 -0.15 -13.54 12.96
CA ALA A 57 1.13 -13.28 13.63
C ALA A 57 1.42 -11.77 13.74
N TYR A 58 1.17 -11.00 12.68
CA TYR A 58 1.34 -9.53 12.70
C TYR A 58 0.42 -8.86 13.71
N VAL A 59 -0.84 -9.26 13.77
CA VAL A 59 -1.78 -8.72 14.78
C VAL A 59 -1.30 -9.01 16.20
N LYS A 60 -0.83 -10.22 16.46
CA LYS A 60 -0.26 -10.58 17.78
C LYS A 60 0.96 -9.72 18.12
N GLU A 61 1.85 -9.48 17.15
CA GLU A 61 3.02 -8.61 17.32
C GLU A 61 2.61 -7.16 17.62
N TYR A 62 1.64 -6.60 16.90
CA TYR A 62 1.17 -5.24 17.13
C TYR A 62 0.54 -5.06 18.50
N VAL A 63 -0.30 -6.02 18.91
CA VAL A 63 -0.93 -6.01 20.23
C VAL A 63 0.11 -6.16 21.35
N ALA A 64 1.13 -7.00 21.15
CA ALA A 64 2.22 -7.16 22.11
C ALA A 64 3.02 -5.86 22.26
N LYS A 65 3.39 -5.21 21.15
CA LYS A 65 4.10 -3.90 21.18
C LYS A 65 3.29 -2.82 21.90
N GLU A 66 2.00 -2.72 21.61
CA GLU A 66 1.12 -1.74 22.27
C GLU A 66 1.01 -1.99 23.77
N LYS A 67 0.82 -3.25 24.17
CA LYS A 67 0.79 -3.64 25.61
C LYS A 67 2.10 -3.33 26.32
N ASP A 68 3.23 -3.60 25.68
CA ASP A 68 4.55 -3.31 26.26
C ASP A 68 4.79 -1.81 26.41
N GLU A 69 4.40 -0.99 25.44
CA GLU A 69 4.48 0.46 25.54
C GLU A 69 3.64 0.99 26.72
N ILE A 70 2.40 0.50 26.84
CA ILE A 70 1.52 0.87 27.97
C ILE A 70 2.12 0.44 29.30
N ARG A 71 2.69 -0.78 29.36
CA ARG A 71 3.34 -1.31 30.56
C ARG A 71 4.53 -0.44 30.99
N LEU A 72 5.39 -0.08 30.04
CA LEU A 72 6.56 0.77 30.30
C LEU A 72 6.16 2.19 30.75
N LYS A 73 5.15 2.78 30.11
CA LYS A 73 4.60 4.09 30.53
C LYS A 73 4.04 4.05 31.95
N ARG A 74 3.35 2.96 32.33
CA ARG A 74 2.83 2.78 33.69
C ARG A 74 3.96 2.58 34.69
N ALA A 75 4.97 1.75 34.36
CA ALA A 75 6.12 1.55 35.24
C ALA A 75 6.91 2.84 35.49
N ALA A 76 7.19 3.61 34.45
CA ALA A 76 7.87 4.91 34.58
C ALA A 76 7.07 5.86 35.47
N ARG A 77 5.73 5.93 35.32
CA ARG A 77 4.88 6.78 36.17
C ARG A 77 4.90 6.32 37.64
N SER A 78 4.95 5.02 37.91
CA SER A 78 4.98 4.50 39.28
C SER A 78 6.32 4.74 39.99
N SER A 79 7.43 4.78 39.22
CA SER A 79 8.78 5.11 39.75
C SER A 79 9.07 6.61 39.79
N GLY A 80 8.15 7.46 39.31
CA GLY A 80 8.39 8.91 39.22
C GLY A 80 9.29 9.34 38.06
N ASP A 81 9.58 8.42 37.11
CA ASP A 81 10.43 8.64 35.96
C ASP A 81 9.62 9.01 34.70
N PHE A 82 10.32 9.36 33.62
CA PHE A 82 9.72 9.66 32.32
C PHE A 82 10.00 8.54 31.32
N TYR A 83 8.96 8.05 30.65
CA TYR A 83 9.10 7.14 29.53
C TYR A 83 9.49 7.93 28.27
N VAL A 84 10.66 7.62 27.71
CA VAL A 84 11.10 8.15 26.41
C VAL A 84 10.82 7.09 25.34
N PRO A 85 9.93 7.38 24.37
CA PRO A 85 9.68 6.44 23.28
C PRO A 85 10.92 6.26 22.40
N ALA A 86 11.01 5.11 21.74
CA ALA A 86 12.06 4.86 20.76
C ALA A 86 11.96 5.84 19.57
N GLU A 87 13.10 6.14 18.95
CA GLU A 87 13.10 6.97 17.74
C GLU A 87 12.25 6.36 16.62
N PRO A 88 11.53 7.20 15.85
CA PRO A 88 10.70 6.73 14.75
C PRO A 88 11.54 6.04 13.67
N LYS A 89 11.10 4.87 13.22
CA LYS A 89 11.77 4.11 12.16
C LYS A 89 11.37 4.59 10.76
N VAL A 90 10.18 5.17 10.64
CA VAL A 90 9.57 5.59 9.39
C VAL A 90 8.90 6.94 9.57
N TYR A 91 9.06 7.80 8.58
CA TYR A 91 8.31 9.05 8.45
C TYR A 91 7.30 8.94 7.31
N PHE A 92 6.12 9.51 7.51
CA PHE A 92 5.22 9.83 6.40
C PHE A 92 5.38 11.31 6.08
N VAL A 93 5.76 11.60 4.84
CA VAL A 93 6.12 12.95 4.38
C VAL A 93 5.10 13.42 3.36
N VAL A 94 4.49 14.58 3.59
CA VAL A 94 3.49 15.18 2.71
C VAL A 94 3.98 16.54 2.22
N ARG A 95 3.90 16.77 0.92
CA ARG A 95 4.22 18.06 0.33
C ARG A 95 3.05 19.01 0.50
N ILE A 96 3.33 20.21 1.08
CA ILE A 96 2.31 21.21 1.37
C ILE A 96 2.43 22.47 0.51
N ARG A 97 3.55 22.67 -0.19
CA ARG A 97 3.79 23.82 -1.07
C ARG A 97 3.81 23.43 -2.54
N GLY A 98 3.47 24.41 -3.40
CA GLY A 98 3.48 24.28 -4.86
C GLY A 98 4.88 24.05 -5.44
N ILE A 99 4.98 24.08 -6.78
CA ILE A 99 6.20 23.73 -7.53
C ILE A 99 7.02 24.95 -7.94
N ASN A 100 6.46 26.14 -7.84
CA ASN A 100 7.09 27.37 -8.29
C ASN A 100 8.07 27.92 -7.24
N GLU A 101 9.05 28.67 -7.69
CA GLU A 101 10.01 29.40 -6.84
C GLU A 101 10.75 28.53 -5.81
N ILE A 102 11.14 27.33 -6.22
CA ILE A 102 11.90 26.42 -5.37
C ILE A 102 13.36 26.46 -5.81
N ALA A 103 14.27 26.70 -4.86
CA ALA A 103 15.70 26.65 -5.09
C ALA A 103 16.15 25.26 -5.62
N PRO A 104 17.25 25.16 -6.38
CA PRO A 104 17.69 23.94 -7.04
C PRO A 104 17.88 22.75 -6.09
N LYS A 105 18.54 22.95 -4.94
CA LYS A 105 18.79 21.89 -3.95
C LYS A 105 17.48 21.29 -3.38
N PRO A 106 16.55 22.05 -2.78
CA PRO A 106 15.27 21.54 -2.33
C PRO A 106 14.45 20.91 -3.44
N ARG A 107 14.45 21.48 -4.65
CA ARG A 107 13.76 20.91 -5.82
C ARG A 107 14.26 19.49 -6.13
N LYS A 108 15.57 19.30 -6.15
CA LYS A 108 16.18 17.97 -6.39
C LYS A 108 15.82 16.96 -5.31
N ILE A 109 15.85 17.36 -4.04
CA ILE A 109 15.48 16.51 -2.91
C ILE A 109 14.00 16.11 -3.01
N LEU A 110 13.09 17.04 -3.31
CA LEU A 110 11.68 16.72 -3.51
C LEU A 110 11.44 15.74 -4.66
N GLN A 111 12.22 15.84 -5.74
CA GLN A 111 12.20 14.88 -6.84
C GLN A 111 12.70 13.48 -6.38
N LEU A 112 13.78 13.40 -5.63
CA LEU A 112 14.31 12.14 -5.09
C LEU A 112 13.31 11.49 -4.13
N LEU A 113 12.61 12.27 -3.33
CA LEU A 113 11.54 11.81 -2.45
C LEU A 113 10.22 11.51 -3.21
N ARG A 114 10.16 11.73 -4.53
CA ARG A 114 8.97 11.56 -5.38
C ARG A 114 7.79 12.46 -5.00
N LEU A 115 8.06 13.57 -4.33
CA LEU A 115 7.09 14.58 -3.94
C LEU A 115 6.95 15.66 -5.03
N LEU A 116 6.45 15.29 -6.20
CA LEU A 116 6.40 16.14 -7.38
C LEU A 116 5.29 17.17 -7.35
N GLN A 117 4.18 16.88 -6.69
CA GLN A 117 3.00 17.73 -6.63
C GLN A 117 2.59 18.00 -5.18
N ILE A 118 1.84 19.06 -4.97
CA ILE A 118 1.21 19.38 -3.70
C ILE A 118 0.29 18.22 -3.26
N ASN A 119 0.20 18.00 -1.96
CA ASN A 119 -0.57 16.92 -1.32
C ASN A 119 -0.13 15.49 -1.71
N ASN A 120 1.03 15.33 -2.37
CA ASN A 120 1.63 14.01 -2.50
C ASN A 120 2.26 13.59 -1.18
N GLY A 121 1.99 12.33 -0.78
CA GLY A 121 2.57 11.70 0.42
C GLY A 121 3.41 10.50 0.09
N VAL A 122 4.50 10.26 0.82
CA VAL A 122 5.37 9.09 0.68
C VAL A 122 5.85 8.61 2.05
N PHE A 123 6.11 7.30 2.16
CA PHE A 123 6.81 6.72 3.31
C PHE A 123 8.32 6.78 3.09
N VAL A 124 9.04 7.27 4.08
CA VAL A 124 10.49 7.45 4.06
C VAL A 124 11.08 6.76 5.30
N LYS A 125 12.10 5.90 5.10
CA LYS A 125 12.81 5.28 6.22
C LYS A 125 13.63 6.35 6.96
N ALA A 126 13.52 6.39 8.28
CA ALA A 126 14.28 7.30 9.13
C ALA A 126 15.75 6.85 9.17
N THR A 127 16.60 7.60 8.50
CA THR A 127 18.06 7.44 8.51
C THR A 127 18.70 8.82 8.63
N ARG A 128 19.93 8.90 9.10
CA ARG A 128 20.65 10.17 9.20
C ARG A 128 20.63 10.96 7.88
N ALA A 129 20.81 10.27 6.75
CA ALA A 129 20.77 10.91 5.42
C ALA A 129 19.39 11.46 5.08
N THR A 130 18.34 10.67 5.29
CA THR A 130 16.97 11.13 5.00
C THR A 130 16.50 12.24 5.94
N GLN A 131 16.91 12.22 7.21
CA GLN A 131 16.64 13.32 8.16
C GLN A 131 17.33 14.61 7.71
N GLN A 132 18.60 14.56 7.25
CA GLN A 132 19.26 15.73 6.68
C GLN A 132 18.56 16.25 5.42
N MET A 133 18.09 15.35 4.54
CA MET A 133 17.30 15.74 3.37
C MET A 133 16.00 16.42 3.79
N LEU A 134 15.29 15.91 4.81
CA LEU A 134 14.04 16.50 5.31
C LEU A 134 14.27 17.89 5.90
N ARG A 135 15.35 18.11 6.66
CA ARG A 135 15.72 19.45 7.15
C ARG A 135 15.88 20.49 6.03
N LEU A 136 16.50 20.10 4.90
CA LEU A 136 16.69 21.00 3.76
C LEU A 136 15.38 21.34 3.02
N VAL A 137 14.38 20.47 3.06
CA VAL A 137 13.08 20.67 2.40
C VAL A 137 11.96 21.01 3.38
N GLU A 138 12.28 21.17 4.65
CA GLU A 138 11.32 21.40 5.73
C GLU A 138 10.27 22.47 5.42
N PRO A 139 10.59 23.65 4.83
CA PRO A 139 9.59 24.68 4.51
C PRO A 139 8.55 24.24 3.46
N TYR A 140 8.78 23.15 2.75
CA TYR A 140 7.94 22.67 1.63
C TYR A 140 7.11 21.46 2.02
N VAL A 141 7.45 20.80 3.12
CA VAL A 141 6.84 19.52 3.55
C VAL A 141 6.36 19.59 4.99
N THR A 142 5.46 18.69 5.31
CA THR A 142 5.15 18.33 6.70
C THR A 142 5.34 16.82 6.84
N TYR A 143 5.89 16.39 7.95
CA TYR A 143 6.19 14.98 8.18
C TYR A 143 6.01 14.60 9.64
N GLY A 144 6.00 13.32 9.90
CA GLY A 144 5.92 12.77 11.25
C GLY A 144 5.79 11.26 11.23
N GLU A 145 5.62 10.66 12.39
CA GLU A 145 5.55 9.22 12.58
C GLU A 145 4.13 8.70 12.33
N PRO A 146 3.94 7.83 11.27
CA PRO A 146 2.64 7.25 11.00
C PRO A 146 2.37 6.08 11.95
N ASN A 147 1.17 6.03 12.53
CA ASN A 147 0.71 4.87 13.28
C ASN A 147 0.18 3.76 12.34
N LEU A 148 0.01 2.56 12.87
CA LEU A 148 -0.48 1.40 12.10
C LEU A 148 -1.82 1.70 11.40
N LYS A 149 -2.75 2.37 12.07
CA LYS A 149 -4.05 2.73 11.50
C LYS A 149 -3.89 3.62 10.28
N THR A 150 -3.06 4.65 10.35
CA THR A 150 -2.78 5.57 9.23
C THR A 150 -2.14 4.85 8.04
N VAL A 151 -1.17 3.97 8.28
CA VAL A 151 -0.53 3.18 7.21
C VAL A 151 -1.55 2.28 6.52
N ARG A 152 -2.37 1.56 7.28
CA ARG A 152 -3.42 0.69 6.73
C ARG A 152 -4.45 1.48 5.94
N GLU A 153 -5.00 2.55 6.51
CA GLU A 153 -6.01 3.38 5.83
C GLU A 153 -5.49 3.99 4.53
N LEU A 154 -4.24 4.47 4.49
CA LEU A 154 -3.61 5.00 3.28
C LEU A 154 -3.48 3.92 2.20
N ILE A 155 -2.97 2.75 2.55
CA ILE A 155 -2.74 1.67 1.57
C ILE A 155 -4.07 1.11 1.07
N TYR A 156 -5.05 0.87 1.94
CA TYR A 156 -6.34 0.33 1.55
C TYR A 156 -7.20 1.32 0.74
N LYS A 157 -7.20 2.59 1.10
CA LYS A 157 -8.06 3.59 0.45
C LYS A 157 -7.42 4.22 -0.77
N ARG A 158 -6.12 4.54 -0.71
CA ARG A 158 -5.40 5.28 -1.75
C ARG A 158 -4.15 4.54 -2.25
N GLY A 159 -4.06 3.24 -2.02
CA GLY A 159 -2.93 2.43 -2.44
C GLY A 159 -2.94 2.16 -3.93
N TYR A 160 -1.87 2.56 -4.60
CA TYR A 160 -1.57 2.24 -5.98
C TYR A 160 -0.16 1.68 -6.07
N GLY A 161 0.01 0.65 -6.89
CA GLY A 161 1.30 0.07 -7.21
C GLY A 161 1.86 0.61 -8.52
N LYS A 162 3.18 0.61 -8.62
CA LYS A 162 3.91 0.89 -9.86
C LYS A 162 4.21 -0.42 -10.57
N VAL A 163 3.42 -0.73 -11.60
CA VAL A 163 3.60 -1.92 -12.44
C VAL A 163 3.94 -1.47 -13.85
N SER A 164 5.05 -1.91 -14.40
CA SER A 164 5.51 -1.53 -15.76
C SER A 164 5.47 -0.02 -16.01
N LYS A 165 5.91 0.78 -15.02
CA LYS A 165 5.86 2.27 -15.00
C LYS A 165 4.45 2.88 -14.98
N GLN A 166 3.40 2.08 -14.89
CA GLN A 166 2.00 2.52 -14.79
C GLN A 166 1.51 2.52 -13.35
N ARG A 167 0.51 3.36 -13.07
CA ARG A 167 -0.15 3.47 -11.77
C ARG A 167 -1.37 2.57 -11.74
N ILE A 168 -1.29 1.44 -11.03
CA ILE A 168 -2.36 0.42 -10.93
C ILE A 168 -2.91 0.38 -9.50
N PRO A 169 -4.25 0.38 -9.30
CA PRO A 169 -4.83 0.28 -7.96
C PRO A 169 -4.56 -1.10 -7.35
N LEU A 170 -4.35 -1.14 -6.04
CA LEU A 170 -4.14 -2.39 -5.28
C LEU A 170 -5.47 -3.07 -4.97
N THR A 171 -6.16 -3.56 -5.99
CA THR A 171 -7.45 -4.25 -5.84
C THR A 171 -7.31 -5.70 -5.41
N ASN A 172 -6.23 -6.37 -5.84
CA ASN A 172 -5.97 -7.77 -5.59
C ASN A 172 -4.55 -7.98 -5.05
N ASN A 173 -4.39 -9.00 -4.18
CA ASN A 173 -3.08 -9.42 -3.70
C ASN A 173 -2.17 -9.96 -4.82
N GLN A 174 -2.75 -10.43 -5.93
CA GLN A 174 -1.99 -10.91 -7.08
C GLN A 174 -1.06 -9.84 -7.64
N VAL A 175 -1.52 -8.58 -7.74
CA VAL A 175 -0.69 -7.46 -8.21
C VAL A 175 0.55 -7.25 -7.31
N ILE A 176 0.39 -7.46 -6.00
CA ILE A 176 1.49 -7.36 -5.03
C ILE A 176 2.44 -8.55 -5.19
N GLU A 177 1.91 -9.76 -5.25
CA GLU A 177 2.67 -11.00 -5.39
C GLU A 177 3.52 -11.02 -6.67
N GLU A 178 2.96 -10.63 -7.82
CA GLU A 178 3.67 -10.59 -9.09
C GLU A 178 4.88 -9.63 -9.07
N ASN A 179 4.78 -8.52 -8.36
CA ASN A 179 5.83 -7.50 -8.33
C ASN A 179 6.79 -7.62 -7.13
N LEU A 180 6.29 -8.06 -5.98
CA LEU A 180 7.04 -8.12 -4.72
C LEU A 180 7.20 -9.53 -4.16
N GLY A 181 6.63 -10.56 -4.79
CA GLY A 181 6.71 -11.94 -4.32
C GLY A 181 8.13 -12.47 -4.13
N LYS A 182 9.09 -12.00 -4.94
CA LYS A 182 10.52 -12.30 -4.78
C LYS A 182 11.14 -11.77 -3.48
N TYR A 183 10.46 -10.86 -2.80
CA TYR A 183 10.84 -10.30 -1.51
C TYR A 183 9.96 -10.84 -0.37
N ASP A 184 9.22 -11.93 -0.63
CA ASP A 184 8.30 -12.58 0.32
C ASP A 184 7.12 -11.70 0.78
N ILE A 185 6.76 -10.69 -0.03
CA ILE A 185 5.59 -9.82 0.18
C ILE A 185 4.48 -10.34 -0.74
N LEU A 186 3.50 -11.04 -0.17
CA LEU A 186 2.45 -11.74 -0.92
C LEU A 186 1.09 -11.03 -0.87
N CYS A 187 0.87 -10.20 0.14
CA CYS A 187 -0.42 -9.55 0.37
C CYS A 187 -0.28 -8.12 0.87
N VAL A 188 -1.42 -7.42 0.96
CA VAL A 188 -1.47 -6.04 1.48
C VAL A 188 -0.99 -5.96 2.92
N GLU A 189 -1.31 -6.96 3.77
CA GLU A 189 -0.87 -6.95 5.18
C GLU A 189 0.64 -7.14 5.32
N ASP A 190 1.28 -7.97 4.46
CA ASP A 190 2.74 -8.06 4.41
C ASP A 190 3.35 -6.70 4.02
N LEU A 191 2.74 -6.00 3.05
CA LEU A 191 3.18 -4.67 2.63
C LEU A 191 3.05 -3.64 3.75
N VAL A 192 1.94 -3.65 4.49
CA VAL A 192 1.72 -2.79 5.67
C VAL A 192 2.77 -3.08 6.74
N HIS A 193 3.01 -4.37 7.03
CA HIS A 193 3.98 -4.79 8.04
C HIS A 193 5.40 -4.36 7.68
N GLU A 194 5.81 -4.55 6.42
CA GLU A 194 7.12 -4.14 5.91
C GLU A 194 7.34 -2.62 6.02
N ILE A 195 6.29 -1.82 5.73
CA ILE A 195 6.36 -0.37 5.86
C ILE A 195 6.46 0.06 7.33
N ILE A 196 5.61 -0.46 8.23
CA ILE A 196 5.56 0.01 9.63
C ILE A 196 6.78 -0.47 10.44
N SER A 197 7.26 -1.67 10.16
CA SER A 197 8.44 -2.23 10.82
C SER A 197 9.77 -1.67 10.30
N ALA A 198 9.75 -0.95 9.17
CA ALA A 198 10.93 -0.55 8.39
C ALA A 198 11.84 -1.74 8.04
N GLY A 199 11.23 -2.83 7.59
CA GLY A 199 11.88 -4.10 7.33
C GLY A 199 13.02 -4.05 6.29
N PRO A 200 13.64 -5.20 5.99
CA PRO A 200 14.76 -5.28 5.05
C PRO A 200 14.38 -4.88 3.63
N ASN A 201 13.14 -5.15 3.23
CA ASN A 201 12.63 -4.87 1.89
C ASN A 201 11.86 -3.53 1.80
N PHE A 202 11.98 -2.66 2.82
CA PHE A 202 11.30 -1.36 2.86
C PHE A 202 11.49 -0.53 1.59
N LYS A 203 12.72 -0.50 1.05
CA LYS A 203 13.03 0.24 -0.19
C LYS A 203 12.19 -0.25 -1.36
N GLN A 204 12.07 -1.56 -1.52
CA GLN A 204 11.31 -2.18 -2.60
C GLN A 204 9.82 -1.94 -2.42
N ALA A 205 9.31 -2.13 -1.21
CA ALA A 205 7.92 -1.87 -0.83
C ALA A 205 7.53 -0.41 -1.05
N SER A 206 8.34 0.52 -0.55
CA SER A 206 8.10 1.96 -0.73
C SER A 206 8.20 2.39 -2.19
N ASN A 207 9.15 1.83 -2.98
CA ASN A 207 9.28 2.13 -4.41
C ASN A 207 8.13 1.55 -5.25
N PHE A 208 7.60 0.41 -4.87
CA PHE A 208 6.42 -0.17 -5.51
C PHE A 208 5.18 0.69 -5.26
N LEU A 209 5.00 1.23 -4.06
CA LEU A 209 3.91 2.15 -3.77
C LEU A 209 4.07 3.45 -4.57
N TRP A 210 3.02 3.78 -5.32
CA TRP A 210 2.93 5.09 -5.95
C TRP A 210 2.75 6.17 -4.88
N PRO A 211 3.32 7.38 -5.03
CA PRO A 211 3.06 8.48 -4.10
C PRO A 211 1.56 8.69 -3.89
N PHE A 212 1.14 8.73 -2.63
CA PHE A 212 -0.27 8.90 -2.31
C PHE A 212 -0.75 10.29 -2.70
N LYS A 213 -1.79 10.37 -3.50
CA LYS A 213 -2.45 11.63 -3.86
C LYS A 213 -3.52 11.92 -2.83
N LEU A 214 -3.21 12.80 -1.88
CA LEU A 214 -4.13 13.18 -0.82
C LEU A 214 -4.99 14.36 -1.25
N SER A 215 -6.13 14.55 -0.57
CA SER A 215 -6.96 15.74 -0.69
C SER A 215 -6.43 16.89 0.19
N ASN A 216 -6.97 18.08 0.06
CA ASN A 216 -6.75 19.10 1.07
C ASN A 216 -7.40 18.64 2.39
N PRO A 217 -6.84 19.04 3.55
CA PRO A 217 -7.41 18.64 4.83
C PRO A 217 -8.83 19.21 5.00
N THR A 218 -9.74 18.39 5.50
CA THR A 218 -11.07 18.84 5.89
C THR A 218 -10.93 19.85 7.04
N GLY A 219 -11.55 21.03 6.88
CA GLY A 219 -11.35 22.15 7.80
C GLY A 219 -10.19 23.09 7.44
N GLY A 220 -9.46 22.77 6.35
CA GLY A 220 -8.40 23.62 5.82
C GLY A 220 -7.06 23.49 6.56
N TRP A 221 -6.14 24.33 6.17
CA TRP A 221 -4.83 24.46 6.80
C TRP A 221 -4.91 25.49 7.94
N ARG A 222 -3.92 25.46 8.87
CA ARG A 222 -3.78 26.51 9.86
C ARG A 222 -3.54 27.88 9.17
N THR A 223 -3.80 28.94 9.87
CA THR A 223 -3.81 30.32 9.34
C THR A 223 -2.55 30.69 8.55
N ARG A 224 -1.38 30.15 8.94
CA ARG A 224 -0.10 30.42 8.29
C ARG A 224 0.65 29.15 7.93
N LYS A 225 0.32 28.58 6.82
CA LYS A 225 0.93 27.38 6.23
C LYS A 225 2.46 27.43 6.12
N PHE A 226 3.05 28.63 6.00
CA PHE A 226 4.49 28.85 5.87
C PHE A 226 5.23 29.01 7.22
N LYS A 227 4.56 28.90 8.36
CA LYS A 227 5.19 28.84 9.66
C LYS A 227 5.42 27.38 10.07
N HIS A 228 6.44 27.17 10.90
CA HIS A 228 6.72 25.85 11.48
C HIS A 228 5.57 25.38 12.37
N PHE A 229 5.34 24.06 12.44
CA PHE A 229 4.26 23.48 13.25
C PHE A 229 4.32 23.91 14.71
N VAL A 230 5.50 23.95 15.32
CA VAL A 230 5.71 24.38 16.70
C VAL A 230 5.29 25.85 16.92
N GLN A 231 5.41 26.68 15.88
CA GLN A 231 4.99 28.09 15.90
C GLN A 231 3.52 28.31 15.51
N GLY A 232 2.72 27.23 15.48
CA GLY A 232 1.32 27.29 15.07
C GLY A 232 1.06 27.28 13.56
N GLY A 233 2.08 26.95 12.76
CA GLY A 233 1.95 26.75 11.32
C GLY A 233 1.79 25.28 10.90
N ASP A 234 2.15 24.97 9.67
CA ASP A 234 1.86 23.66 9.06
C ASP A 234 3.09 22.92 8.53
N PHE A 235 4.23 23.56 8.34
CA PHE A 235 5.41 22.87 7.81
C PHE A 235 6.27 22.25 8.93
N GLY A 236 7.14 21.33 8.55
CA GLY A 236 8.12 20.70 9.42
C GLY A 236 7.62 19.45 10.12
N ASP A 237 8.32 19.07 11.18
CA ASP A 237 8.01 17.87 11.94
C ASP A 237 6.76 18.09 12.81
N ARG A 238 5.84 17.17 12.72
CA ARG A 238 4.61 17.11 13.54
C ARG A 238 4.61 15.93 14.49
N GLU A 239 5.66 15.12 14.47
CA GLU A 239 5.70 13.89 15.27
C GLU A 239 4.43 13.04 15.06
N SER A 240 3.77 12.62 16.13
CA SER A 240 2.54 11.82 16.08
C SER A 240 1.30 12.59 15.56
N TYR A 241 1.30 13.94 15.55
CA TYR A 241 0.19 14.75 15.05
C TYR A 241 0.00 14.64 13.54
N ILE A 242 0.96 14.07 12.80
CA ILE A 242 0.80 13.77 11.38
C ILE A 242 -0.39 12.85 11.11
N ASN A 243 -0.71 11.94 12.04
CA ASN A 243 -1.82 11.01 11.91
C ASN A 243 -3.18 11.72 11.86
N SER A 244 -3.34 12.78 12.67
CA SER A 244 -4.53 13.62 12.66
C SER A 244 -4.70 14.35 11.33
N LEU A 245 -3.62 14.95 10.82
CA LEU A 245 -3.63 15.62 9.50
C LEU A 245 -3.96 14.64 8.37
N VAL A 246 -3.29 13.50 8.33
CA VAL A 246 -3.50 12.51 7.26
C VAL A 246 -4.94 12.00 7.25
N ARG A 247 -5.56 11.81 8.41
CA ARG A 247 -6.98 11.44 8.50
C ARG A 247 -7.91 12.48 7.88
N GLN A 248 -7.58 13.76 8.01
CA GLN A 248 -8.34 14.84 7.37
C GLN A 248 -8.11 14.94 5.86
N MET A 249 -6.99 14.39 5.37
CA MET A 249 -6.58 14.44 3.95
C MET A 249 -6.89 13.16 3.18
N ASN A 250 -7.25 12.08 3.87
CA ASN A 250 -7.42 10.73 3.29
C ASN A 250 -8.87 10.42 2.83
#